data_55336fb4cd8088ae687b3ff01cc2b601
#
_entry.id   55336fb4cd8088ae687b3ff01cc2b601
#
_cell.length_a   1.000
_cell.length_b   1.000
_cell.length_c   1.000
_cell.angle_alpha   90.00
_cell.angle_beta   90.00
_cell.angle_gamma   90.00
#
_symmetry.space_group_name_H-M   'P 1'
#
loop_
_entity.id
_entity.type
_entity.pdbx_description
1 polymer ?
#
loop_
_entity_poly.entity_id
_entity_poly.type
_entity_poly.pdbx_seq_one_letter_code
_entity_poly.pdbx_strand_id
1 'polypeptide(L)'
;MVDFPQQHNQSMTTLTPYNLTEAHRIYVERIAPLHEQYLSEQNAGGKMRASMGDLYEDVAQAVIYAVDPTVVCKHNDYIMIESKGGKHYKRTQVDIHAYKDGELAFIVEGKTYIDSSMLDRACSEFDKIRRVYPGIPAAVFSGQDATDPDSAAWFADECDHQVFIVNTTKQRSSSAPVFQTADPLDTVALQQFAAWVSDCLAKH
;
A
#
# COMPACT_ATOMS: atom_id res chain seq x y z
N MET A 1 -24.73 -4.82 -8.67
CA MET A 1 -24.32 -4.25 -7.36
C MET A 1 -23.95 -5.46 -6.54
N VAL A 2 -22.69 -5.77 -6.48
CA VAL A 2 -22.18 -6.93 -5.73
C VAL A 2 -21.76 -6.38 -4.38
N ASP A 3 -22.48 -6.77 -3.30
CA ASP A 3 -22.06 -6.48 -1.93
C ASP A 3 -20.77 -7.23 -1.65
N PHE A 4 -19.71 -6.50 -1.40
CA PHE A 4 -18.52 -7.09 -0.78
C PHE A 4 -18.94 -7.71 0.56
N PRO A 5 -18.51 -8.94 0.89
CA PRO A 5 -18.75 -9.49 2.19
C PRO A 5 -18.15 -8.52 3.22
N GLN A 6 -19.02 -7.89 4.00
CA GLN A 6 -18.60 -7.09 5.14
C GLN A 6 -17.82 -8.01 6.06
N GLN A 7 -16.52 -7.77 6.14
CA GLN A 7 -15.67 -8.41 7.13
C GLN A 7 -16.33 -8.28 8.50
N HIS A 8 -16.38 -9.38 9.19
CA HIS A 8 -17.01 -9.58 10.48
C HIS A 8 -16.82 -8.37 11.41
N ASN A 9 -17.96 -7.92 11.95
CA ASN A 9 -18.11 -6.99 13.05
C ASN A 9 -17.29 -7.46 14.26
N GLN A 10 -15.99 -7.20 14.24
CA GLN A 10 -15.18 -7.27 15.45
C GLN A 10 -15.52 -6.01 16.25
N SER A 11 -15.85 -6.20 17.50
CA SER A 11 -16.18 -5.21 18.52
C SER A 11 -15.37 -3.93 18.30
N MET A 12 -16.06 -2.82 18.05
CA MET A 12 -15.47 -1.49 18.01
C MET A 12 -14.90 -1.18 19.40
N THR A 13 -13.68 -1.61 19.64
CA THR A 13 -12.85 -0.96 20.64
C THR A 13 -12.71 0.48 20.15
N THR A 14 -13.10 1.45 20.94
CA THR A 14 -12.91 2.89 20.67
C THR A 14 -11.41 3.14 20.64
N LEU A 15 -10.78 2.89 19.50
CA LEU A 15 -9.38 3.23 19.24
C LEU A 15 -9.27 4.75 19.29
N THR A 16 -8.42 5.27 20.14
CA THR A 16 -8.03 6.68 20.08
C THR A 16 -7.54 6.94 18.65
N PRO A 17 -8.13 7.89 17.91
CA PRO A 17 -7.75 8.10 16.53
C PRO A 17 -6.27 8.51 16.45
N TYR A 18 -5.53 7.89 15.52
CA TYR A 18 -4.14 8.26 15.26
C TYR A 18 -4.08 9.68 14.67
N ASN A 19 -3.03 10.42 15.00
CA ASN A 19 -2.80 11.74 14.43
C ASN A 19 -2.23 11.62 13.02
N LEU A 20 -3.08 11.70 12.01
CA LEU A 20 -2.74 11.56 10.60
C LEU A 20 -2.50 12.91 9.89
N THR A 21 -2.32 14.00 10.64
CA THR A 21 -2.12 15.35 10.07
C THR A 21 -0.96 15.40 9.10
N GLU A 22 0.15 14.74 9.40
CA GLU A 22 1.33 14.73 8.54
C GLU A 22 1.09 13.98 7.21
N ALA A 23 0.40 12.84 7.24
CA ALA A 23 0.03 12.12 6.03
C ALA A 23 -0.86 12.97 5.11
N HIS A 24 -1.86 13.65 5.67
CA HIS A 24 -2.69 14.60 4.92
C HIS A 24 -1.88 15.79 4.38
N ARG A 25 -0.96 16.35 5.17
CA ARG A 25 -0.11 17.47 4.74
C ARG A 25 0.76 17.08 3.54
N ILE A 26 1.47 15.94 3.63
CA ILE A 26 2.31 15.43 2.53
C ILE A 26 1.48 15.26 1.25
N TYR A 27 0.30 14.67 1.38
CA TYR A 27 -0.58 14.45 0.23
C TYR A 27 -1.02 15.77 -0.41
N VAL A 28 -1.57 16.68 0.38
CA VAL A 28 -2.11 17.96 -0.12
C VAL A 28 -1.02 18.82 -0.76
N GLU A 29 0.17 18.89 -0.17
CA GLU A 29 1.28 19.68 -0.69
C GLU A 29 1.83 19.15 -2.01
N ARG A 30 1.72 17.83 -2.27
CA ARG A 30 2.32 17.20 -3.45
C ARG A 30 1.33 16.85 -4.54
N ILE A 31 0.07 16.57 -4.20
CA ILE A 31 -0.91 16.09 -5.20
C ILE A 31 -1.26 17.17 -6.24
N ALA A 32 -1.44 18.41 -5.83
CA ALA A 32 -1.82 19.49 -6.74
C ALA A 32 -0.71 19.81 -7.76
N PRO A 33 0.58 20.01 -7.38
CA PRO A 33 1.66 20.18 -8.35
C PRO A 33 1.83 19.00 -9.30
N LEU A 34 1.68 17.77 -8.82
CA LEU A 34 1.76 16.58 -9.65
C LEU A 34 0.62 16.51 -10.67
N HIS A 35 -0.59 16.89 -10.24
CA HIS A 35 -1.74 16.95 -11.13
C HIS A 35 -1.59 18.04 -12.20
N GLU A 36 -1.15 19.23 -11.84
CA GLU A 36 -0.87 20.33 -12.78
C GLU A 36 0.20 19.94 -13.79
N GLN A 37 1.29 19.30 -13.35
CA GLN A 37 2.32 18.79 -14.25
C GLN A 37 1.76 17.77 -15.23
N TYR A 38 0.91 16.85 -14.77
CA TYR A 38 0.28 15.86 -15.63
C TYR A 38 -0.59 16.50 -16.73
N LEU A 39 -1.36 17.53 -16.38
CA LEU A 39 -2.23 18.23 -17.33
C LEU A 39 -1.44 19.06 -18.34
N SER A 40 -0.24 19.54 -17.99
CA SER A 40 0.59 20.43 -18.82
C SER A 40 1.54 19.69 -19.76
N GLU A 41 1.96 18.47 -19.43
CA GLU A 41 2.98 17.73 -20.19
C GLU A 41 2.36 16.64 -21.08
N GLN A 42 2.39 16.83 -22.40
CA GLN A 42 2.11 15.74 -23.36
C GLN A 42 3.22 14.69 -23.24
N ASN A 43 2.91 13.50 -22.77
CA ASN A 43 3.81 12.35 -22.53
C ASN A 43 4.46 12.25 -21.13
N ALA A 44 4.00 12.99 -20.13
CA ALA A 44 4.47 12.85 -18.75
C ALA A 44 4.20 11.47 -18.09
N GLY A 45 3.48 10.57 -18.78
CA GLY A 45 2.89 9.36 -18.20
C GLY A 45 3.81 8.45 -17.39
N GLY A 46 5.07 8.27 -17.78
CA GLY A 46 6.01 7.38 -17.08
C GLY A 46 6.59 8.00 -15.80
N LYS A 47 7.11 9.23 -15.92
CA LYS A 47 7.69 9.96 -14.78
C LYS A 47 6.64 10.29 -13.72
N MET A 48 5.44 10.70 -14.16
CA MET A 48 4.33 11.01 -13.26
C MET A 48 3.87 9.79 -12.48
N ARG A 49 3.79 8.61 -13.12
CA ARG A 49 3.42 7.38 -12.40
C ARG A 49 4.42 7.04 -11.30
N ALA A 50 5.72 7.22 -11.55
CA ALA A 50 6.74 7.05 -10.52
C ALA A 50 6.55 8.05 -9.38
N SER A 51 6.48 9.36 -9.68
CA SER A 51 6.30 10.41 -8.66
C SER A 51 5.01 10.27 -7.85
N MET A 52 3.95 9.73 -8.46
CA MET A 52 2.70 9.43 -7.76
C MET A 52 2.83 8.16 -6.90
N GLY A 53 3.58 7.15 -7.35
CA GLY A 53 3.94 5.99 -6.52
C GLY A 53 4.66 6.46 -5.26
N ASP A 54 5.73 7.24 -5.42
CA ASP A 54 6.51 7.81 -4.32
C ASP A 54 5.64 8.64 -3.35
N LEU A 55 4.61 9.35 -3.84
CA LEU A 55 3.67 10.08 -2.98
C LEU A 55 2.90 9.14 -2.05
N TYR A 56 2.36 8.04 -2.58
CA TYR A 56 1.60 7.08 -1.75
C TYR A 56 2.50 6.31 -0.78
N GLU A 57 3.76 6.04 -1.16
CA GLU A 57 4.76 5.48 -0.24
C GLU A 57 5.04 6.44 0.93
N ASP A 58 5.25 7.73 0.65
CA ASP A 58 5.49 8.74 1.69
C ASP A 58 4.29 8.94 2.60
N VAL A 59 3.06 8.89 2.06
CA VAL A 59 1.82 8.93 2.85
C VAL A 59 1.72 7.71 3.75
N ALA A 60 1.97 6.50 3.22
CA ALA A 60 1.97 5.27 4.02
C ALA A 60 3.00 5.32 5.14
N GLN A 61 4.22 5.79 4.85
CA GLN A 61 5.29 5.97 5.85
C GLN A 61 4.88 6.96 6.93
N ALA A 62 4.25 8.08 6.58
CA ALA A 62 3.77 9.05 7.55
C ALA A 62 2.70 8.47 8.49
N VAL A 63 1.83 7.60 7.98
CA VAL A 63 0.87 6.86 8.82
C VAL A 63 1.59 5.88 9.75
N ILE A 64 2.58 5.14 9.26
CA ILE A 64 3.39 4.22 10.08
C ILE A 64 4.05 4.98 11.24
N TYR A 65 4.66 6.14 10.97
CA TYR A 65 5.30 6.96 12.01
C TYR A 65 4.30 7.63 12.96
N ALA A 66 3.06 7.88 12.52
CA ALA A 66 2.00 8.35 13.41
C ALA A 66 1.54 7.27 14.40
N VAL A 67 1.70 5.99 14.06
CA VAL A 67 1.44 4.85 14.96
C VAL A 67 2.62 4.64 15.90
N ASP A 68 3.83 4.55 15.37
CA ASP A 68 5.05 4.36 16.16
C ASP A 68 6.26 5.02 15.46
N PRO A 69 6.78 6.14 16.01
CA PRO A 69 7.90 6.85 15.42
C PRO A 69 9.24 6.12 15.55
N THR A 70 9.31 5.01 16.29
CA THR A 70 10.53 4.21 16.45
C THR A 70 10.69 3.12 15.37
N VAL A 71 9.68 2.91 14.55
CA VAL A 71 9.75 2.02 13.38
C VAL A 71 10.75 2.58 12.38
N VAL A 72 11.58 1.71 11.82
CA VAL A 72 12.51 2.08 10.74
C VAL A 72 11.94 1.60 9.41
N CYS A 73 11.48 2.52 8.58
CA CYS A 73 11.06 2.23 7.22
C CYS A 73 12.27 2.29 6.28
N LYS A 74 12.48 1.22 5.51
CA LYS A 74 13.44 1.21 4.39
C LYS A 74 12.66 1.14 3.09
N HIS A 75 12.94 2.09 2.20
CA HIS A 75 12.33 2.14 0.88
C HIS A 75 13.16 1.38 -0.14
N ASN A 76 12.49 0.65 -1.00
CA ASN A 76 13.12 -0.02 -2.15
C ASN A 76 14.34 -0.87 -1.77
N ASP A 77 14.41 -1.38 -0.54
CA ASP A 77 15.46 -2.28 -0.10
C ASP A 77 15.26 -3.69 -0.68
N TYR A 78 16.33 -4.46 -0.76
CA TYR A 78 16.29 -5.80 -1.34
C TYR A 78 16.31 -6.87 -0.26
N ILE A 79 15.36 -7.80 -0.34
CA ILE A 79 15.41 -9.05 0.41
C ILE A 79 16.07 -10.12 -0.46
N MET A 80 17.11 -10.74 0.09
CA MET A 80 17.81 -11.83 -0.59
C MET A 80 17.03 -13.14 -0.40
N ILE A 81 16.62 -13.74 -1.49
CA ILE A 81 15.94 -15.05 -1.52
C ILE A 81 16.93 -16.09 -2.05
N GLU A 82 17.20 -17.12 -1.28
CA GLU A 82 18.03 -18.25 -1.72
C GLU A 82 17.28 -19.06 -2.79
N SER A 83 17.93 -19.29 -3.93
CA SER A 83 17.42 -20.18 -4.94
C SER A 83 17.84 -21.64 -4.68
N LYS A 84 17.02 -22.59 -5.13
CA LYS A 84 17.33 -24.04 -5.07
C LYS A 84 18.78 -24.33 -5.44
N GLY A 85 19.56 -24.87 -4.50
CA GLY A 85 20.94 -25.30 -4.71
C GLY A 85 22.03 -24.33 -4.26
N GLY A 86 21.70 -23.25 -3.55
CA GLY A 86 22.67 -22.37 -2.87
C GLY A 86 23.60 -21.54 -3.77
N LYS A 87 23.40 -21.56 -5.10
CA LYS A 87 24.31 -20.90 -6.04
C LYS A 87 23.77 -19.64 -6.71
N HIS A 88 22.48 -19.35 -6.60
CA HIS A 88 21.85 -18.19 -7.20
C HIS A 88 20.95 -17.50 -6.19
N TYR A 89 21.30 -16.26 -5.83
CA TYR A 89 20.46 -15.43 -5.01
C TYR A 89 19.52 -14.63 -5.92
N LYS A 90 18.22 -14.77 -5.70
CA LYS A 90 17.23 -13.90 -6.28
C LYS A 90 16.94 -12.80 -5.27
N ARG A 91 16.90 -11.58 -5.74
CA ARG A 91 16.45 -10.43 -4.94
C ARG A 91 14.97 -10.21 -5.19
N THR A 92 14.24 -9.86 -4.16
CA THR A 92 12.89 -9.32 -4.27
C THR A 92 12.83 -7.98 -3.56
N GLN A 93 11.89 -7.16 -3.95
CA GLN A 93 11.76 -5.80 -3.46
C GLN A 93 10.27 -5.47 -3.35
N VAL A 94 9.90 -4.79 -2.27
CA VAL A 94 8.65 -4.06 -2.11
C VAL A 94 8.96 -2.63 -1.68
N ASP A 95 7.99 -1.75 -1.80
CA ASP A 95 8.22 -0.32 -1.66
C ASP A 95 8.63 0.05 -0.23
N ILE A 96 8.01 -0.54 0.81
CA ILE A 96 8.35 -0.28 2.22
C ILE A 96 8.61 -1.59 2.98
N HIS A 97 9.77 -1.68 3.61
CA HIS A 97 10.11 -2.67 4.64
C HIS A 97 10.11 -1.98 5.99
N ALA A 98 9.18 -2.33 6.88
CA ALA A 98 9.06 -1.76 8.22
C ALA A 98 9.74 -2.65 9.26
N TYR A 99 10.71 -2.10 9.98
CA TYR A 99 11.48 -2.80 11.01
C TYR A 99 11.13 -2.23 12.39
N LYS A 100 10.91 -3.11 13.36
CA LYS A 100 10.76 -2.79 14.77
C LYS A 100 11.84 -3.54 15.54
N ASP A 101 12.61 -2.80 16.35
CA ASP A 101 13.73 -3.34 17.16
C ASP A 101 14.75 -4.18 16.37
N GLY A 102 14.91 -3.84 15.08
CA GLY A 102 15.83 -4.50 14.14
C GLY A 102 15.26 -5.70 13.41
N GLU A 103 14.03 -6.13 13.73
CA GLU A 103 13.33 -7.23 13.05
C GLU A 103 12.32 -6.70 12.03
N LEU A 104 12.17 -7.40 10.90
CA LEU A 104 11.16 -7.06 9.88
C LEU A 104 9.77 -7.35 10.45
N ALA A 105 8.96 -6.31 10.65
CA ALA A 105 7.64 -6.41 11.26
C ALA A 105 6.52 -6.59 10.23
N PHE A 106 6.58 -5.86 9.12
CA PHE A 106 5.64 -5.96 8.01
C PHE A 106 6.20 -5.32 6.74
N ILE A 107 5.51 -5.54 5.63
CA ILE A 107 5.86 -4.98 4.32
C ILE A 107 4.64 -4.30 3.67
N VAL A 108 4.89 -3.25 2.88
CA VAL A 108 3.83 -2.52 2.17
C VAL A 108 4.26 -2.23 0.74
N GLU A 109 3.36 -2.45 -0.20
CA GLU A 109 3.48 -2.06 -1.59
C GLU A 109 2.61 -0.82 -1.84
N GLY A 110 3.21 0.31 -2.23
CA GLY A 110 2.55 1.58 -2.53
C GLY A 110 2.12 1.67 -4.00
N LYS A 111 0.88 2.07 -4.27
CA LYS A 111 0.39 2.22 -5.65
C LYS A 111 -0.52 3.44 -5.78
N THR A 112 -0.44 4.10 -6.93
CA THR A 112 -1.40 5.16 -7.27
C THR A 112 -2.80 4.60 -7.48
N TYR A 113 -2.87 3.46 -8.14
CA TYR A 113 -4.07 2.63 -8.30
C TYR A 113 -3.62 1.17 -8.44
N ILE A 114 -4.53 0.26 -8.22
CA ILE A 114 -4.33 -1.16 -8.46
C ILE A 114 -5.24 -1.66 -9.58
N ASP A 115 -4.77 -2.64 -10.31
CA ASP A 115 -5.54 -3.50 -11.21
C ASP A 115 -5.16 -4.97 -10.95
N SER A 116 -5.84 -5.90 -11.62
CA SER A 116 -5.60 -7.35 -11.43
C SER A 116 -4.14 -7.75 -11.65
N SER A 117 -3.47 -7.15 -12.63
CA SER A 117 -2.06 -7.48 -12.93
C SER A 117 -1.09 -6.93 -11.87
N MET A 118 -1.39 -5.78 -11.29
CA MET A 118 -0.61 -5.20 -10.20
C MET A 118 -0.78 -5.98 -8.91
N LEU A 119 -2.01 -6.44 -8.60
CA LEU A 119 -2.25 -7.31 -7.44
C LEU A 119 -1.54 -8.65 -7.59
N ASP A 120 -1.63 -9.31 -8.74
CA ASP A 120 -0.91 -10.57 -9.01
C ASP A 120 0.59 -10.43 -8.79
N ARG A 121 1.16 -9.32 -9.28
CA ARG A 121 2.56 -9.01 -9.05
C ARG A 121 2.88 -8.80 -7.57
N ALA A 122 2.08 -8.04 -6.83
CA ALA A 122 2.27 -7.81 -5.40
C ALA A 122 2.19 -9.14 -4.61
N CYS A 123 1.18 -9.98 -4.86
CA CYS A 123 1.08 -11.32 -4.28
C CYS A 123 2.33 -12.15 -4.53
N SER A 124 2.82 -12.17 -5.78
CA SER A 124 4.03 -12.90 -6.15
C SER A 124 5.28 -12.40 -5.42
N GLU A 125 5.43 -11.08 -5.19
CA GLU A 125 6.55 -10.54 -4.41
C GLU A 125 6.40 -10.86 -2.92
N PHE A 126 5.20 -10.74 -2.34
CA PHE A 126 4.94 -11.10 -0.95
C PHE A 126 5.23 -12.59 -0.68
N ASP A 127 4.82 -13.48 -1.57
CA ASP A 127 5.09 -14.91 -1.45
C ASP A 127 6.59 -15.23 -1.48
N LYS A 128 7.36 -14.51 -2.28
CA LYS A 128 8.82 -14.65 -2.29
C LYS A 128 9.42 -14.23 -0.95
N ILE A 129 8.94 -13.13 -0.37
CA ILE A 129 9.41 -12.63 0.92
C ILE A 129 9.03 -13.61 2.03
N ARG A 130 7.82 -14.18 2.02
CA ARG A 130 7.36 -15.18 2.99
C ARG A 130 8.18 -16.47 3.01
N ARG A 131 8.89 -16.77 1.94
CA ARG A 131 9.86 -17.90 1.95
C ARG A 131 11.04 -17.65 2.89
N VAL A 132 11.39 -16.40 3.13
CA VAL A 132 12.49 -15.97 4.03
C VAL A 132 11.93 -15.56 5.39
N TYR A 133 10.76 -14.90 5.40
CA TYR A 133 10.07 -14.41 6.59
C TYR A 133 8.66 -15.02 6.66
N PRO A 134 8.52 -16.28 7.10
CA PRO A 134 7.21 -16.93 7.15
C PRO A 134 6.20 -16.16 8.01
N GLY A 135 5.01 -15.96 7.46
CA GLY A 135 3.93 -15.25 8.16
C GLY A 135 4.09 -13.72 8.26
N ILE A 136 5.05 -13.14 7.55
CA ILE A 136 5.21 -11.67 7.53
C ILE A 136 3.91 -10.99 7.07
N PRO A 137 3.34 -10.05 7.84
CA PRO A 137 2.19 -9.28 7.40
C PRO A 137 2.53 -8.43 6.17
N ALA A 138 1.61 -8.39 5.21
CA ALA A 138 1.79 -7.65 3.97
C ALA A 138 0.55 -6.83 3.64
N ALA A 139 0.73 -5.66 3.05
CA ALA A 139 -0.37 -4.82 2.58
C ALA A 139 -0.06 -4.15 1.24
N VAL A 140 -1.11 -3.92 0.46
CA VAL A 140 -1.11 -2.97 -0.65
C VAL A 140 -1.79 -1.69 -0.19
N PHE A 141 -1.10 -0.57 -0.32
CA PHE A 141 -1.59 0.77 0.00
C PHE A 141 -1.79 1.54 -1.30
N SER A 142 -3.03 1.77 -1.69
CA SER A 142 -3.35 2.30 -3.02
C SER A 142 -4.34 3.46 -2.98
N GLY A 143 -4.14 4.42 -3.90
CA GLY A 143 -5.10 5.50 -4.08
C GLY A 143 -6.47 4.99 -4.52
N GLN A 144 -6.55 4.23 -5.59
CA GLN A 144 -7.79 3.77 -6.21
C GLN A 144 -7.72 2.29 -6.61
N ASP A 145 -8.88 1.70 -6.84
CA ASP A 145 -9.05 0.33 -7.32
C ASP A 145 -9.63 0.32 -8.74
N ALA A 146 -8.94 -0.36 -9.65
CA ALA A 146 -9.38 -0.64 -11.01
C ALA A 146 -9.44 -2.16 -11.28
N THR A 147 -9.41 -2.97 -10.23
CA THR A 147 -9.50 -4.43 -10.32
C THR A 147 -10.91 -4.83 -10.78
N ASP A 148 -11.01 -5.78 -11.68
CA ASP A 148 -12.31 -6.35 -12.02
C ASP A 148 -12.87 -7.18 -10.84
N PRO A 149 -14.22 -7.28 -10.70
CA PRO A 149 -14.83 -7.93 -9.54
C PRO A 149 -14.45 -9.39 -9.35
N ASP A 150 -14.26 -10.14 -10.43
CA ASP A 150 -13.92 -11.57 -10.36
C ASP A 150 -12.49 -11.76 -9.88
N SER A 151 -11.55 -10.95 -10.39
CA SER A 151 -10.17 -10.91 -9.89
C SER A 151 -10.11 -10.45 -8.44
N ALA A 152 -10.86 -9.42 -8.05
CA ALA A 152 -10.88 -8.94 -6.68
C ALA A 152 -11.34 -10.03 -5.69
N ALA A 153 -12.38 -10.79 -6.04
CA ALA A 153 -12.86 -11.92 -5.23
C ALA A 153 -11.78 -13.00 -5.11
N TRP A 154 -11.14 -13.37 -6.23
CA TRP A 154 -10.06 -14.36 -6.22
C TRP A 154 -8.89 -13.93 -5.33
N PHE A 155 -8.42 -12.67 -5.45
CA PHE A 155 -7.33 -12.17 -4.60
C PHE A 155 -7.69 -12.12 -3.12
N ALA A 156 -8.95 -11.83 -2.78
CA ALA A 156 -9.40 -11.83 -1.39
C ALA A 156 -9.38 -13.23 -0.77
N ASP A 157 -9.62 -14.28 -1.56
CA ASP A 157 -9.66 -15.66 -1.09
C ASP A 157 -8.26 -16.31 -1.08
N GLU A 158 -7.41 -16.01 -2.08
CA GLU A 158 -6.16 -16.74 -2.31
C GLU A 158 -4.93 -16.02 -1.75
N CYS A 159 -4.99 -14.69 -1.57
CA CYS A 159 -3.84 -13.90 -1.13
C CYS A 159 -3.96 -13.45 0.32
N ASP A 160 -3.00 -13.87 1.14
CA ASP A 160 -2.89 -13.48 2.54
C ASP A 160 -2.23 -12.10 2.69
N HIS A 161 -2.91 -11.05 2.23
CA HIS A 161 -2.50 -9.67 2.41
C HIS A 161 -3.72 -8.74 2.56
N GLN A 162 -3.49 -7.53 3.07
CA GLN A 162 -4.53 -6.51 3.18
C GLN A 162 -4.42 -5.52 2.02
N VAL A 163 -5.56 -4.99 1.58
CA VAL A 163 -5.62 -3.92 0.56
C VAL A 163 -6.32 -2.72 1.15
N PHE A 164 -5.66 -1.56 1.12
CA PHE A 164 -6.19 -0.29 1.61
C PHE A 164 -6.33 0.69 0.46
N ILE A 165 -7.56 1.03 0.10
CA ILE A 165 -7.86 2.05 -0.90
C ILE A 165 -8.12 3.37 -0.18
N VAL A 166 -7.19 4.32 -0.34
CA VAL A 166 -7.09 5.47 0.56
C VAL A 166 -7.61 6.79 0.00
N ASN A 167 -8.03 6.85 -1.26
CA ASN A 167 -8.73 8.03 -1.78
C ASN A 167 -10.23 7.93 -1.52
N THR A 168 -10.92 9.07 -1.49
CA THR A 168 -12.38 9.11 -1.34
C THR A 168 -13.10 8.48 -2.52
N THR A 169 -12.59 8.65 -3.74
CA THR A 169 -13.05 7.91 -4.93
C THR A 169 -12.37 6.55 -4.98
N LYS A 170 -13.03 5.54 -4.44
CA LYS A 170 -12.47 4.18 -4.31
C LYS A 170 -12.29 3.50 -5.67
N GLN A 171 -13.34 3.49 -6.48
CA GLN A 171 -13.38 2.78 -7.75
C GLN A 171 -12.97 3.66 -8.93
N ARG A 172 -12.23 3.07 -9.85
CA ARG A 172 -11.75 3.69 -11.06
C ARG A 172 -12.04 2.77 -12.26
N SER A 173 -12.48 3.34 -13.37
CA SER A 173 -12.50 2.60 -14.64
C SER A 173 -11.09 2.36 -15.15
N SER A 174 -10.79 1.14 -15.61
CA SER A 174 -9.51 0.79 -16.23
C SER A 174 -9.17 1.65 -17.45
N SER A 175 -10.20 2.16 -18.14
CA SER A 175 -10.06 3.06 -19.30
C SER A 175 -9.96 4.54 -18.93
N ALA A 176 -10.22 4.92 -17.66
CA ALA A 176 -10.11 6.31 -17.24
C ALA A 176 -8.65 6.78 -17.29
N PRO A 177 -8.37 8.00 -17.76
CA PRO A 177 -7.05 8.58 -17.60
C PRO A 177 -6.62 8.58 -16.15
N VAL A 178 -5.40 8.18 -15.90
CA VAL A 178 -4.79 8.29 -14.56
C VAL A 178 -4.71 9.77 -14.22
N PHE A 179 -5.11 10.16 -13.00
CA PHE A 179 -5.01 11.56 -12.50
C PHE A 179 -5.96 12.58 -13.12
N GLN A 180 -7.17 12.19 -13.51
CA GLN A 180 -8.19 13.17 -13.91
C GLN A 180 -8.54 14.14 -12.78
N THR A 181 -8.51 13.67 -11.53
CA THR A 181 -8.83 14.46 -10.35
C THR A 181 -7.80 14.22 -9.25
N ALA A 182 -7.50 15.26 -8.47
CA ALA A 182 -6.75 15.14 -7.23
C ALA A 182 -7.73 14.80 -6.10
N ASP A 183 -8.12 13.53 -6.01
CA ASP A 183 -9.09 13.07 -5.00
C ASP A 183 -8.52 13.20 -3.58
N PRO A 184 -9.28 13.69 -2.60
CA PRO A 184 -8.85 13.74 -1.22
C PRO A 184 -8.58 12.34 -0.64
N LEU A 185 -7.71 12.28 0.36
CA LEU A 185 -7.53 11.07 1.15
C LEU A 185 -8.76 10.79 2.03
N ASP A 186 -9.13 9.53 2.13
CA ASP A 186 -10.16 9.04 3.03
C ASP A 186 -9.58 8.78 4.42
N THR A 187 -9.93 9.65 5.37
CA THR A 187 -9.47 9.53 6.75
C THR A 187 -9.84 8.20 7.41
N VAL A 188 -10.99 7.61 7.06
CA VAL A 188 -11.42 6.31 7.61
C VAL A 188 -10.49 5.21 7.13
N ALA A 189 -10.17 5.18 5.82
CA ALA A 189 -9.25 4.20 5.27
C ALA A 189 -7.83 4.35 5.84
N LEU A 190 -7.36 5.58 6.05
CA LEU A 190 -6.07 5.82 6.70
C LEU A 190 -6.06 5.34 8.16
N GLN A 191 -7.14 5.53 8.92
CA GLN A 191 -7.26 5.01 10.29
C GLN A 191 -7.28 3.48 10.31
N GLN A 192 -7.93 2.84 9.33
CA GLN A 192 -7.92 1.38 9.18
C GLN A 192 -6.50 0.86 8.90
N PHE A 193 -5.76 1.52 8.02
CA PHE A 193 -4.35 1.19 7.78
C PHE A 193 -3.50 1.38 9.03
N ALA A 194 -3.68 2.49 9.77
CA ALA A 194 -2.99 2.74 11.03
C ALA A 194 -3.30 1.67 12.10
N ALA A 195 -4.54 1.22 12.20
CA ALA A 195 -4.92 0.13 13.08
C ALA A 195 -4.23 -1.19 12.69
N TRP A 196 -4.20 -1.53 11.41
CA TRP A 196 -3.46 -2.70 10.92
C TRP A 196 -1.97 -2.62 11.23
N VAL A 197 -1.33 -1.46 11.04
CA VAL A 197 0.07 -1.22 11.44
C VAL A 197 0.27 -1.49 12.93
N SER A 198 -0.61 -0.95 13.79
CA SER A 198 -0.57 -1.18 15.23
C SER A 198 -0.66 -2.66 15.59
N ASP A 199 -1.58 -3.39 14.94
CA ASP A 199 -1.75 -4.83 15.16
C ASP A 199 -0.52 -5.65 14.70
N CYS A 200 0.17 -5.21 13.64
CA CYS A 200 1.42 -5.82 13.21
C CYS A 200 2.53 -5.59 14.26
N LEU A 201 2.67 -4.36 14.76
CA LEU A 201 3.69 -3.99 15.72
C LEU A 201 3.48 -4.61 17.11
N ALA A 202 2.22 -4.87 17.51
CA ALA A 202 1.91 -5.50 18.78
C ALA A 202 2.41 -6.95 18.92
N LYS A 203 2.90 -7.54 17.82
CA LYS A 203 3.47 -8.90 17.78
C LYS A 203 4.99 -8.92 17.98
N HIS A 204 5.61 -7.74 18.06
CA HIS A 204 7.03 -7.51 18.24
C HIS A 204 7.31 -6.77 19.57
#